data_606d938d488765f7a3391f9278743ccf
#
_entry.id   606d938d488765f7a3391f9278743ccf
#
_cell.length_a   1.000
_cell.length_b   1.000
_cell.length_c   1.000
_cell.angle_alpha   90.00
_cell.angle_beta   90.00
_cell.angle_gamma   90.00
#
_symmetry.space_group_name_H-M   'P 1'
#
loop_
_entity.id
_entity.type
_entity.pdbx_description
1 polymer ?
#
loop_
_entity_poly.entity_id
_entity_poly.type
_entity_poly.pdbx_seq_one_letter_code
_entity_poly.pdbx_strand_id
1 'polypeptide(L)'
;MKKFKIENFLKIRRIRNFFMKKRFKSCGENVSFCSGSRFQHRENISIGNNVRIGEKCRFSGTTGGITIGNNVSFGPEVTIWSSNHNYFNPESLPYDGKNIPKPVVIGDNTWICAKAIIAPGVTIGEGAVIGIGAVVTADIPAGAVAGGNPAKVLKYRDMEKYNQLKAENKFFCLK
;
A
#
# COMPACT_ATOMS: atom_id res chain seq x y z
N MET A 1 21.75 19.31 23.47
CA MET A 1 22.12 18.87 22.10
C MET A 1 21.19 17.79 21.49
N LYS A 2 20.81 16.72 22.19
CA LYS A 2 19.92 15.66 21.62
C LYS A 2 18.51 16.15 21.25
N LYS A 3 17.87 16.98 22.08
CA LYS A 3 16.51 17.50 21.88
C LYS A 3 16.39 18.35 20.60
N PHE A 4 17.34 19.23 20.36
CA PHE A 4 17.42 20.10 19.17
C PHE A 4 17.60 19.31 17.86
N LYS A 5 18.37 18.23 17.88
CA LYS A 5 18.52 17.33 16.71
C LYS A 5 17.23 16.59 16.37
N ILE A 6 16.47 16.17 17.39
CA ILE A 6 15.20 15.46 17.20
C ILE A 6 14.13 16.43 16.64
N GLU A 7 14.02 17.65 17.15
CA GLU A 7 13.07 18.65 16.65
C GLU A 7 13.34 19.04 15.18
N ASN A 8 14.60 19.25 14.83
CA ASN A 8 14.98 19.52 13.44
C ASN A 8 14.70 18.35 12.52
N PHE A 9 14.95 17.12 12.95
CA PHE A 9 14.62 15.91 12.19
C PHE A 9 13.11 15.78 11.94
N LEU A 10 12.29 16.04 12.96
CA LEU A 10 10.82 16.02 12.85
C LEU A 10 10.31 17.13 11.92
N LYS A 11 10.90 18.32 11.96
CA LYS A 11 10.56 19.46 11.11
C LYS A 11 10.87 19.16 9.63
N ILE A 12 12.05 18.60 9.35
CA ILE A 12 12.47 18.21 8.00
C ILE A 12 11.54 17.11 7.47
N ARG A 13 11.18 16.14 8.29
CA ARG A 13 10.24 15.05 7.93
C ARG A 13 8.84 15.61 7.60
N ARG A 14 8.33 16.59 8.36
CA ARG A 14 7.05 17.26 8.10
C ARG A 14 7.05 18.02 6.77
N ILE A 15 8.09 18.81 6.50
CA ILE A 15 8.24 19.56 5.26
C ILE A 15 8.31 18.62 4.07
N ARG A 16 9.14 17.57 4.14
CA ARG A 16 9.23 16.54 3.09
C ARG A 16 7.89 15.88 2.81
N ASN A 17 7.16 15.49 3.84
CA ASN A 17 5.86 14.86 3.69
C ASN A 17 4.83 15.79 3.05
N PHE A 18 4.85 17.09 3.39
CA PHE A 18 3.99 18.09 2.78
C PHE A 18 4.19 18.21 1.27
N PHE A 19 5.44 18.34 0.81
CA PHE A 19 5.74 18.40 -0.63
C PHE A 19 5.48 17.07 -1.35
N MET A 20 5.68 15.95 -0.67
CA MET A 20 5.35 14.64 -1.24
C MET A 20 3.86 14.49 -1.52
N LYS A 21 3.00 14.94 -0.61
CA LYS A 21 1.53 14.81 -0.72
C LYS A 21 0.96 15.49 -1.97
N LYS A 22 1.46 16.66 -2.34
CA LYS A 22 0.95 17.46 -3.47
C LYS A 22 1.05 16.80 -4.85
N ARG A 23 1.80 15.71 -4.98
CA ARG A 23 2.02 15.03 -6.26
C ARG A 23 1.17 13.77 -6.43
N PHE A 24 0.43 13.37 -5.41
CA PHE A 24 -0.50 12.24 -5.48
C PHE A 24 -1.84 12.69 -6.07
N LYS A 25 -2.58 11.77 -6.70
CA LYS A 25 -3.95 12.01 -7.16
C LYS A 25 -4.83 12.53 -6.00
N SER A 26 -4.71 11.88 -4.86
CA SER A 26 -5.23 12.35 -3.57
C SER A 26 -4.36 11.82 -2.43
N CYS A 27 -4.25 12.57 -1.34
CA CYS A 27 -3.54 12.12 -0.15
C CYS A 27 -4.19 12.73 1.09
N GLY A 28 -4.79 11.89 1.88
CA GLY A 28 -5.52 12.26 3.09
C GLY A 28 -4.64 12.79 4.21
N GLU A 29 -5.25 12.93 5.38
CA GLU A 29 -4.59 13.37 6.58
C GLU A 29 -3.80 12.23 7.25
N ASN A 30 -2.84 12.60 8.10
CA ASN A 30 -2.08 11.63 8.92
C ASN A 30 -1.35 10.56 8.11
N VAL A 31 -0.91 10.88 6.88
CA VAL A 31 -0.11 9.97 6.05
C VAL A 31 1.36 10.16 6.34
N SER A 32 2.05 9.06 6.68
CA SER A 32 3.48 9.06 6.94
C SER A 32 4.26 8.23 5.92
N PHE A 33 5.30 8.84 5.35
CA PHE A 33 6.22 8.19 4.43
C PHE A 33 7.56 7.98 5.12
N CYS A 34 7.98 6.73 5.30
CA CYS A 34 9.32 6.42 5.82
C CYS A 34 10.40 6.60 4.75
N SER A 35 11.66 6.54 5.17
CA SER A 35 12.80 6.82 4.30
C SER A 35 12.96 5.78 3.17
N GLY A 36 13.52 6.22 2.05
CA GLY A 36 13.85 5.34 0.92
C GLY A 36 12.67 4.87 0.07
N SER A 37 11.42 5.20 0.44
CA SER A 37 10.25 4.81 -0.35
C SER A 37 10.18 5.62 -1.65
N ARG A 38 9.81 4.93 -2.73
CA ARG A 38 9.73 5.48 -4.09
C ARG A 38 8.34 5.29 -4.66
N PHE A 39 7.82 6.33 -5.32
CA PHE A 39 6.49 6.34 -5.92
C PHE A 39 6.63 6.82 -7.36
N GLN A 40 6.30 5.98 -8.31
CA GLN A 40 6.22 6.32 -9.72
C GLN A 40 4.77 6.61 -10.09
N HIS A 41 4.54 7.56 -10.99
CA HIS A 41 3.19 7.96 -11.43
C HIS A 41 2.25 8.26 -10.26
N ARG A 42 2.69 9.16 -9.37
CA ARG A 42 1.95 9.55 -8.16
C ARG A 42 0.58 10.15 -8.46
N GLU A 43 0.45 10.78 -9.61
CA GLU A 43 -0.80 11.33 -10.15
C GLU A 43 -1.90 10.28 -10.33
N ASN A 44 -1.54 8.99 -10.31
CA ASN A 44 -2.46 7.85 -10.39
C ASN A 44 -2.59 7.10 -9.04
N ILE A 45 -2.01 7.64 -7.96
CA ILE A 45 -2.07 7.00 -6.64
C ILE A 45 -2.95 7.83 -5.71
N SER A 46 -4.00 7.23 -5.18
CA SER A 46 -4.88 7.79 -4.15
C SER A 46 -4.59 7.14 -2.80
N ILE A 47 -4.45 7.95 -1.75
CA ILE A 47 -4.15 7.50 -0.39
C ILE A 47 -5.18 8.11 0.56
N GLY A 48 -5.83 7.28 1.37
CA GLY A 48 -6.76 7.69 2.42
C GLY A 48 -6.07 8.31 3.64
N ASN A 49 -6.81 8.38 4.74
CA ASN A 49 -6.35 8.94 6.01
C ASN A 49 -5.64 7.89 6.88
N ASN A 50 -4.77 8.33 7.79
CA ASN A 50 -4.09 7.49 8.78
C ASN A 50 -3.30 6.34 8.13
N VAL A 51 -2.54 6.61 7.07
CA VAL A 51 -1.78 5.61 6.35
C VAL A 51 -0.30 5.70 6.70
N ARG A 52 0.28 4.56 7.09
CA ARG A 52 1.72 4.44 7.30
C ARG A 52 2.36 3.65 6.16
N ILE A 53 3.33 4.25 5.49
CA ILE A 53 4.14 3.58 4.48
C ILE A 53 5.55 3.40 5.03
N GLY A 54 5.94 2.14 5.18
CA GLY A 54 7.22 1.71 5.73
C GLY A 54 8.42 2.15 4.89
N GLU A 55 9.61 1.77 5.32
CA GLU A 55 10.85 2.13 4.63
C GLU A 55 11.00 1.37 3.31
N LYS A 56 11.65 2.01 2.33
CA LYS A 56 12.03 1.41 1.04
C LYS A 56 10.87 0.78 0.25
N CYS A 57 9.63 1.16 0.52
CA CYS A 57 8.49 0.72 -0.28
C CYS A 57 8.59 1.25 -1.73
N ARG A 58 8.06 0.49 -2.69
CA ARG A 58 8.03 0.84 -4.11
C ARG A 58 6.64 0.70 -4.66
N PHE A 59 5.98 1.81 -4.98
CA PHE A 59 4.64 1.82 -5.56
C PHE A 59 4.70 2.43 -6.96
N SER A 60 4.25 1.67 -7.95
CA SER A 60 4.18 2.10 -9.34
C SER A 60 2.71 2.22 -9.76
N GLY A 61 2.20 3.45 -9.70
CA GLY A 61 0.84 3.81 -10.06
C GLY A 61 0.64 4.06 -11.54
N THR A 62 1.26 3.28 -12.41
CA THR A 62 1.15 3.39 -13.87
C THR A 62 -0.31 3.57 -14.34
N THR A 63 -0.64 3.28 -15.57
CA THR A 63 -1.98 3.53 -16.15
C THR A 63 -3.14 2.88 -15.39
N GLY A 64 -2.90 1.82 -14.59
CA GLY A 64 -3.92 1.17 -13.77
C GLY A 64 -4.27 1.94 -12.48
N GLY A 65 -3.32 2.65 -11.93
CA GLY A 65 -3.47 3.36 -10.66
C GLY A 65 -3.47 2.46 -9.42
N ILE A 66 -3.28 3.10 -8.26
CA ILE A 66 -3.32 2.44 -6.94
C ILE A 66 -4.26 3.24 -6.04
N THR A 67 -5.23 2.57 -5.44
CA THR A 67 -6.11 3.15 -4.43
C THR A 67 -5.84 2.51 -3.07
N ILE A 68 -5.52 3.32 -2.08
CA ILE A 68 -5.25 2.89 -0.70
C ILE A 68 -6.29 3.54 0.21
N GLY A 69 -7.00 2.71 0.97
CA GLY A 69 -8.02 3.13 1.93
C GLY A 69 -7.46 3.80 3.18
N ASN A 70 -8.29 3.89 4.20
CA ASN A 70 -7.95 4.50 5.48
C ASN A 70 -7.34 3.49 6.47
N ASN A 71 -6.56 3.99 7.44
CA ASN A 71 -5.99 3.18 8.52
C ASN A 71 -5.13 2.01 8.02
N VAL A 72 -4.44 2.19 6.89
CA VAL A 72 -3.61 1.15 6.27
C VAL A 72 -2.17 1.25 6.75
N SER A 73 -1.58 0.11 7.11
CA SER A 73 -0.18 0.03 7.51
C SER A 73 0.62 -0.86 6.57
N PHE A 74 1.67 -0.29 5.98
CA PHE A 74 2.66 -1.02 5.19
C PHE A 74 3.95 -1.20 5.97
N GLY A 75 4.42 -2.44 6.06
CA GLY A 75 5.77 -2.77 6.51
C GLY A 75 6.84 -2.26 5.54
N PRO A 76 8.12 -2.41 5.86
CA PRO A 76 9.20 -2.02 4.96
C PRO A 76 9.24 -2.89 3.69
N GLU A 77 9.78 -2.32 2.63
CA GLU A 77 10.10 -2.99 1.36
C GLU A 77 8.88 -3.58 0.62
N VAL A 78 7.65 -3.13 0.92
CA VAL A 78 6.47 -3.54 0.17
C VAL A 78 6.53 -2.99 -1.25
N THR A 79 6.18 -3.83 -2.23
CA THR A 79 6.16 -3.47 -3.64
C THR A 79 4.75 -3.64 -4.23
N ILE A 80 4.26 -2.62 -4.97
CA ILE A 80 2.97 -2.63 -5.65
C ILE A 80 3.16 -2.16 -7.09
N TRP A 81 2.59 -2.90 -8.05
CA TRP A 81 2.54 -2.54 -9.46
C TRP A 81 1.09 -2.54 -9.96
N SER A 82 0.72 -1.58 -10.80
CA SER A 82 -0.66 -1.43 -11.28
C SER A 82 -0.79 -1.55 -12.81
N SER A 83 0.19 -2.10 -13.48
CA SER A 83 0.13 -2.44 -14.91
C SER A 83 1.05 -3.59 -15.23
N ASN A 84 0.85 -4.15 -16.43
CA ASN A 84 1.78 -5.10 -17.01
C ASN A 84 2.03 -4.76 -18.49
N HIS A 85 3.09 -5.29 -19.07
CA HIS A 85 3.30 -5.24 -20.52
C HIS A 85 2.36 -6.18 -21.24
N ASN A 86 2.07 -5.89 -22.51
CA ASN A 86 1.30 -6.78 -23.37
C ASN A 86 2.20 -7.95 -23.83
N TYR A 87 2.17 -9.03 -23.07
CA TYR A 87 2.92 -10.26 -23.37
C TYR A 87 2.03 -11.37 -23.92
N PHE A 88 0.69 -11.23 -23.82
CA PHE A 88 -0.26 -12.27 -24.22
C PHE A 88 -0.54 -12.26 -25.73
N ASN A 89 -0.71 -11.08 -26.32
CA ASN A 89 -0.89 -10.90 -27.75
C ASN A 89 -0.07 -9.70 -28.25
N PRO A 90 1.27 -9.78 -28.20
CA PRO A 90 2.14 -8.67 -28.54
C PRO A 90 2.43 -8.63 -30.04
N GLU A 91 2.77 -7.45 -30.54
CA GLU A 91 3.28 -7.22 -31.89
C GLU A 91 4.81 -7.42 -32.00
N SER A 92 5.50 -7.63 -30.85
CA SER A 92 6.95 -7.91 -30.79
C SER A 92 7.28 -8.71 -29.51
N LEU A 93 8.40 -9.45 -29.53
CA LEU A 93 8.89 -10.22 -28.38
C LEU A 93 9.94 -9.42 -27.60
N PRO A 94 10.00 -9.58 -26.26
CA PRO A 94 9.17 -10.45 -25.39
C PRO A 94 7.80 -9.85 -25.08
N TYR A 95 7.55 -8.61 -25.37
CA TYR A 95 6.30 -7.85 -25.28
C TYR A 95 6.37 -6.64 -26.22
N ASP A 96 5.25 -6.01 -26.50
CA ASP A 96 5.20 -4.76 -27.26
C ASP A 96 5.20 -3.52 -26.36
N GLY A 97 5.17 -2.32 -26.98
CA GLY A 97 5.15 -1.06 -26.26
C GLY A 97 3.86 -0.74 -25.50
N LYS A 98 2.84 -1.62 -25.54
CA LYS A 98 1.55 -1.39 -24.89
C LYS A 98 1.62 -1.77 -23.42
N ASN A 99 1.17 -0.85 -22.56
CA ASN A 99 0.97 -1.12 -21.13
C ASN A 99 -0.49 -1.47 -20.87
N ILE A 100 -0.74 -2.62 -20.26
CA ILE A 100 -2.07 -3.09 -19.89
C ILE A 100 -2.40 -2.59 -18.48
N PRO A 101 -3.38 -1.68 -18.33
CA PRO A 101 -3.78 -1.19 -17.00
C PRO A 101 -4.38 -2.31 -16.16
N LYS A 102 -3.94 -2.40 -14.92
CA LYS A 102 -4.44 -3.37 -13.94
C LYS A 102 -4.49 -2.68 -12.57
N PRO A 103 -5.61 -2.01 -12.23
CA PRO A 103 -5.71 -1.22 -11.00
C PRO A 103 -5.51 -2.10 -9.76
N VAL A 104 -4.86 -1.54 -8.74
CA VAL A 104 -4.71 -2.19 -7.44
C VAL A 104 -5.49 -1.42 -6.40
N VAL A 105 -6.28 -2.16 -5.60
CA VAL A 105 -7.09 -1.59 -4.52
C VAL A 105 -6.69 -2.22 -3.18
N ILE A 106 -6.39 -1.38 -2.21
CA ILE A 106 -6.11 -1.77 -0.82
C ILE A 106 -7.22 -1.22 0.05
N GLY A 107 -8.03 -2.09 0.63
CA GLY A 107 -9.15 -1.74 1.50
C GLY A 107 -8.73 -1.12 2.82
N ASP A 108 -9.68 -0.53 3.52
CA ASP A 108 -9.48 0.09 4.83
C ASP A 108 -8.95 -0.92 5.87
N ASN A 109 -8.22 -0.42 6.86
CA ASN A 109 -7.78 -1.20 8.03
C ASN A 109 -6.89 -2.40 7.68
N THR A 110 -6.26 -2.43 6.52
CA THR A 110 -5.37 -3.51 6.10
C THR A 110 -3.98 -3.38 6.71
N TRP A 111 -3.35 -4.51 6.92
CA TRP A 111 -1.94 -4.58 7.30
C TRP A 111 -1.16 -5.40 6.28
N ILE A 112 -0.30 -4.73 5.54
CA ILE A 112 0.61 -5.35 4.57
C ILE A 112 1.97 -5.48 5.24
N CYS A 113 2.40 -6.70 5.56
CA CYS A 113 3.67 -6.94 6.24
C CYS A 113 4.88 -6.69 5.32
N ALA A 114 6.07 -6.68 5.93
CA ALA A 114 7.33 -6.40 5.23
C ALA A 114 7.56 -7.32 4.03
N LYS A 115 8.15 -6.75 2.97
CA LYS A 115 8.57 -7.46 1.74
C LYS A 115 7.43 -8.12 0.97
N ALA A 116 6.17 -7.80 1.25
CA ALA A 116 5.06 -8.30 0.44
C ALA A 116 5.09 -7.65 -0.95
N ILE A 117 4.73 -8.41 -1.96
CA ILE A 117 4.62 -7.98 -3.36
C ILE A 117 3.16 -8.11 -3.77
N ILE A 118 2.56 -7.02 -4.25
CA ILE A 118 1.18 -6.99 -4.75
C ILE A 118 1.23 -6.88 -6.27
N ALA A 119 0.73 -7.91 -6.94
CA ALA A 119 0.69 -7.98 -8.39
C ALA A 119 -0.37 -7.02 -8.98
N PRO A 120 -0.21 -6.62 -10.25
CA PRO A 120 -1.19 -5.80 -10.94
C PRO A 120 -2.58 -6.44 -10.99
N GLY A 121 -3.63 -5.64 -10.72
CA GLY A 121 -5.03 -6.05 -10.79
C GLY A 121 -5.60 -6.62 -9.49
N VAL A 122 -4.82 -6.67 -8.42
CA VAL A 122 -5.24 -7.26 -7.15
C VAL A 122 -6.07 -6.29 -6.33
N THR A 123 -7.17 -6.78 -5.74
CA THR A 123 -7.94 -6.14 -4.68
C THR A 123 -7.68 -6.83 -3.35
N ILE A 124 -7.25 -6.07 -2.34
CA ILE A 124 -7.12 -6.54 -0.96
C ILE A 124 -8.28 -5.97 -0.15
N GLY A 125 -9.14 -6.86 0.35
CA GLY A 125 -10.34 -6.49 1.09
C GLY A 125 -10.05 -5.83 2.44
N GLU A 126 -11.04 -5.10 2.94
CA GLU A 126 -10.98 -4.39 4.22
C GLU A 126 -10.53 -5.31 5.36
N GLY A 127 -9.64 -4.84 6.23
CA GLY A 127 -9.18 -5.56 7.40
C GLY A 127 -8.28 -6.75 7.11
N ALA A 128 -7.95 -7.03 5.85
CA ALA A 128 -7.05 -8.14 5.53
C ALA A 128 -5.64 -7.92 6.08
N VAL A 129 -4.94 -9.02 6.33
CA VAL A 129 -3.53 -9.04 6.73
C VAL A 129 -2.74 -9.85 5.72
N ILE A 130 -1.71 -9.23 5.13
CA ILE A 130 -0.81 -9.89 4.20
C ILE A 130 0.50 -10.21 4.92
N GLY A 131 0.84 -11.48 4.98
CA GLY A 131 2.03 -11.97 5.67
C GLY A 131 3.35 -11.47 5.07
N ILE A 132 4.40 -11.54 5.88
CA ILE A 132 5.75 -11.14 5.46
C ILE A 132 6.20 -11.94 4.23
N GLY A 133 6.78 -11.27 3.24
CA GLY A 133 7.32 -11.90 2.03
C GLY A 133 6.27 -12.51 1.10
N ALA A 134 4.98 -12.29 1.33
CA ALA A 134 3.93 -12.83 0.50
C ALA A 134 3.92 -12.22 -0.91
N VAL A 135 3.62 -13.04 -1.93
CA VAL A 135 3.40 -12.59 -3.32
C VAL A 135 1.92 -12.75 -3.64
N VAL A 136 1.20 -11.64 -3.61
CA VAL A 136 -0.25 -11.61 -3.82
C VAL A 136 -0.54 -11.47 -5.31
N THR A 137 -1.09 -12.51 -5.92
CA THR A 137 -1.38 -12.60 -7.36
C THR A 137 -2.89 -12.71 -7.67
N ALA A 138 -3.72 -12.80 -6.64
CA ALA A 138 -5.18 -12.84 -6.73
C ALA A 138 -5.80 -12.02 -5.59
N ASP A 139 -7.07 -11.70 -5.72
CA ASP A 139 -7.81 -10.94 -4.72
C ASP A 139 -7.82 -11.62 -3.35
N ILE A 140 -7.74 -10.82 -2.30
CA ILE A 140 -7.78 -11.28 -0.91
C ILE A 140 -9.08 -10.80 -0.26
N PRO A 141 -9.91 -11.69 0.27
CA PRO A 141 -11.17 -11.33 0.91
C PRO A 141 -10.99 -10.43 2.15
N ALA A 142 -12.03 -9.68 2.50
CA ALA A 142 -12.06 -8.88 3.71
C ALA A 142 -11.81 -9.75 4.96
N GLY A 143 -11.05 -9.24 5.91
CA GLY A 143 -10.70 -9.92 7.16
C GLY A 143 -9.79 -11.14 7.02
N ALA A 144 -9.38 -11.51 5.81
CA ALA A 144 -8.51 -12.66 5.59
C ALA A 144 -7.07 -12.36 6.05
N VAL A 145 -6.41 -13.40 6.55
CA VAL A 145 -4.96 -13.43 6.79
C VAL A 145 -4.36 -14.32 5.71
N ALA A 146 -3.58 -13.76 4.81
CA ALA A 146 -3.02 -14.46 3.66
C ALA A 146 -1.49 -14.39 3.66
N GLY A 147 -0.83 -15.42 3.13
CA GLY A 147 0.63 -15.46 3.05
C GLY A 147 1.13 -16.50 2.07
N GLY A 148 2.43 -16.51 1.83
CA GLY A 148 3.10 -17.43 0.90
C GLY A 148 3.33 -16.85 -0.50
N ASN A 149 3.88 -17.68 -1.38
CA ASN A 149 4.11 -17.38 -2.79
C ASN A 149 3.67 -18.56 -3.67
N PRO A 150 2.57 -18.46 -4.43
CA PRO A 150 1.59 -17.37 -4.38
C PRO A 150 0.84 -17.32 -3.04
N ALA A 151 0.41 -16.12 -2.64
CA ALA A 151 -0.32 -15.94 -1.38
C ALA A 151 -1.66 -16.68 -1.40
N LYS A 152 -1.94 -17.37 -0.30
CA LYS A 152 -3.21 -18.08 -0.05
C LYS A 152 -3.81 -17.61 1.27
N VAL A 153 -5.13 -17.63 1.37
CA VAL A 153 -5.83 -17.40 2.65
C VAL A 153 -5.47 -18.52 3.61
N LEU A 154 -4.91 -18.17 4.75
CA LEU A 154 -4.50 -19.08 5.81
C LEU A 154 -5.57 -19.20 6.89
N LYS A 155 -6.22 -18.08 7.21
CA LYS A 155 -7.31 -17.97 8.19
C LYS A 155 -8.00 -16.63 8.04
N TYR A 156 -9.03 -16.39 8.83
CA TYR A 156 -9.68 -15.09 8.98
C TYR A 156 -9.40 -14.54 10.37
N ARG A 157 -9.48 -13.21 10.49
CA ARG A 157 -9.50 -12.52 11.78
C ARG A 157 -10.76 -12.89 12.54
N ASP A 158 -10.77 -12.69 13.84
CA ASP A 158 -12.00 -12.61 14.63
C ASP A 158 -12.79 -11.38 14.15
N MET A 159 -13.78 -11.61 13.30
CA MET A 159 -14.56 -10.55 12.67
C MET A 159 -15.57 -9.91 13.63
N GLU A 160 -16.00 -10.59 14.67
CA GLU A 160 -16.83 -10.01 15.72
C GLU A 160 -16.04 -8.94 16.47
N LYS A 161 -14.84 -9.31 16.96
CA LYS A 161 -13.94 -8.39 17.63
C LYS A 161 -13.49 -7.24 16.73
N TYR A 162 -13.21 -7.53 15.45
CA TYR A 162 -12.87 -6.53 14.46
C TYR A 162 -13.98 -5.49 14.30
N ASN A 163 -15.23 -5.93 14.12
CA ASN A 163 -16.38 -5.07 13.95
C ASN A 163 -16.67 -4.24 15.20
N GLN A 164 -16.52 -4.83 16.39
CA GLN A 164 -16.62 -4.10 17.67
C GLN A 164 -15.61 -2.95 17.70
N LEU A 165 -14.33 -3.21 17.45
CA LEU A 165 -13.27 -2.19 17.48
C LEU A 165 -13.49 -1.11 16.42
N LYS A 166 -14.00 -1.48 15.24
CA LYS A 166 -14.35 -0.55 14.17
C LYS A 166 -15.49 0.37 14.60
N ALA A 167 -16.56 -0.16 15.18
CA ALA A 167 -17.70 0.62 15.69
C ALA A 167 -17.29 1.58 16.82
N GLU A 168 -16.35 1.17 17.66
CA GLU A 168 -15.77 1.98 18.73
C GLU A 168 -14.71 2.98 18.24
N ASN A 169 -14.44 3.07 16.93
CA ASN A 169 -13.38 3.90 16.32
C ASN A 169 -11.98 3.66 16.94
N LYS A 170 -11.72 2.44 17.38
CA LYS A 170 -10.42 2.03 17.97
C LYS A 170 -9.43 1.64 16.89
N PHE A 171 -8.87 2.64 16.21
CA PHE A 171 -7.83 2.45 15.21
C PHE A 171 -6.44 2.73 15.79
N PHE A 172 -5.44 2.03 15.26
CA PHE A 172 -4.04 2.32 15.57
C PHE A 172 -3.65 3.63 14.91
N CYS A 173 -3.74 4.73 15.68
CA CYS A 173 -3.31 6.05 15.21
C CYS A 173 -1.81 6.18 15.42
N LEU A 174 -1.10 6.52 14.36
CA LEU A 174 0.30 6.91 14.43
C LEU A 174 0.36 8.32 15.07
N LYS A 175 0.69 8.38 16.35
CA LYS A 175 1.02 9.63 17.05
C LYS A 175 2.39 10.15 16.65
#